data_39d1afdccdce486a7a5ee0620b18ac71
#
_entry.id   39d1afdccdce486a7a5ee0620b18ac71
#
_cell.length_a   1.000
_cell.length_b   1.000
_cell.length_c   1.000
_cell.angle_alpha   90.00
_cell.angle_beta   90.00
_cell.angle_gamma   90.00
#
_symmetry.space_group_name_H-M   'P 1'
#
loop_
_entity.id
_entity.type
_entity.pdbx_description
1 polymer ?
#
loop_
_entity_poly.entity_id
_entity_poly.type
_entity_poly.pdbx_seq_one_letter_code
_entity_poly.pdbx_strand_id
1 'polypeptide(L)'
;MAQNNPGVTPKKVTLTNMYGEKLVGLLHDTGSPDIVVLCHGFRSTKEFKIMVNISIALEKEGISAFRFDFSGNGESEGTFHFGHYMKEVDDLHSVVEHFIGEKRRVAAILGHSKGGNIVLLYASKYHDVPTVVNASGRYLMGRGIAERLGNDFLERIKKDGFLDVKNKAGEVQYRVTEESMMDRLNTDMHKACSQIDNECRVLTIHGTSDEIIPVEDAFEFDKIIPNHKLHTVEGASHDYQSHQDQLVSIAVSFIKEGLHQK
;
A
#
# COMPACT_ATOMS: atom_id res chain seq x y z
N MET A 1 -32.33 -17.50 5.48
CA MET A 1 -31.33 -18.59 5.49
C MET A 1 -30.13 -18.05 4.74
N ALA A 2 -29.07 -17.66 5.47
CA ALA A 2 -27.82 -17.24 4.82
C ALA A 2 -27.20 -18.49 4.16
N GLN A 3 -27.09 -18.49 2.85
CA GLN A 3 -26.30 -19.50 2.15
C GLN A 3 -24.84 -19.28 2.61
N ASN A 4 -24.27 -20.26 3.31
CA ASN A 4 -22.84 -20.39 3.49
C ASN A 4 -22.23 -20.62 2.10
N ASN A 5 -21.86 -19.54 1.42
CA ASN A 5 -21.04 -19.63 0.23
C ASN A 5 -19.65 -20.10 0.71
N PRO A 6 -19.16 -21.28 0.30
CA PRO A 6 -17.78 -21.65 0.61
C PRO A 6 -16.88 -20.59 0.00
N GLY A 7 -16.01 -19.99 0.82
CA GLY A 7 -15.11 -18.92 0.38
C GLY A 7 -14.37 -19.31 -0.90
N VAL A 8 -14.10 -18.34 -1.75
CA VAL A 8 -13.35 -18.54 -3.00
C VAL A 8 -11.91 -18.97 -2.64
N THR A 9 -11.42 -20.05 -3.23
CA THR A 9 -9.99 -20.38 -3.12
C THR A 9 -9.20 -19.36 -3.94
N PRO A 10 -8.31 -18.57 -3.34
CA PRO A 10 -7.55 -17.57 -4.08
C PRO A 10 -6.70 -18.21 -5.18
N LYS A 11 -6.80 -17.67 -6.39
CA LYS A 11 -6.05 -18.14 -7.55
C LYS A 11 -4.72 -17.40 -7.63
N LYS A 12 -3.61 -18.13 -7.75
CA LYS A 12 -2.29 -17.53 -7.99
C LYS A 12 -2.24 -16.96 -9.41
N VAL A 13 -1.88 -15.68 -9.51
CA VAL A 13 -1.68 -14.96 -10.77
C VAL A 13 -0.24 -14.45 -10.81
N THR A 14 0.40 -14.59 -11.95
CA THR A 14 1.73 -14.05 -12.22
C THR A 14 1.65 -13.15 -13.44
N LEU A 15 2.15 -11.95 -13.33
CA LEU A 15 2.24 -10.97 -14.41
C LEU A 15 3.67 -10.41 -14.49
N THR A 16 4.02 -9.79 -15.59
CA THR A 16 5.35 -9.19 -15.77
C THR A 16 5.23 -7.67 -15.68
N ASN A 17 6.06 -7.02 -14.85
CA ASN A 17 6.10 -5.57 -14.76
C ASN A 17 6.87 -4.95 -15.94
N MET A 18 6.89 -3.63 -16.03
CA MET A 18 7.58 -2.91 -17.10
C MET A 18 9.10 -3.09 -17.12
N TYR A 19 9.68 -3.65 -16.05
CA TYR A 19 11.12 -3.96 -15.94
C TYR A 19 11.45 -5.41 -16.32
N GLY A 20 10.45 -6.20 -16.73
CA GLY A 20 10.62 -7.61 -17.09
C GLY A 20 10.65 -8.56 -15.91
N GLU A 21 10.34 -8.08 -14.68
CA GLU A 21 10.30 -8.88 -13.47
C GLU A 21 8.90 -9.47 -13.26
N LYS A 22 8.82 -10.71 -12.81
CA LYS A 22 7.54 -11.35 -12.48
C LYS A 22 7.02 -10.89 -11.13
N LEU A 23 5.80 -10.37 -11.11
CA LEU A 23 5.03 -10.07 -9.92
C LEU A 23 4.04 -11.22 -9.65
N VAL A 24 3.96 -11.64 -8.41
CA VAL A 24 3.11 -12.74 -7.97
C VAL A 24 2.03 -12.25 -7.02
N GLY A 25 0.78 -12.58 -7.30
CA GLY A 25 -0.35 -12.22 -6.47
C GLY A 25 -1.37 -13.34 -6.32
N LEU A 26 -2.38 -13.08 -5.49
CA LEU A 26 -3.51 -13.95 -5.22
C LEU A 26 -4.81 -13.21 -5.53
N LEU A 27 -5.57 -13.78 -6.46
CA LEU A 27 -6.85 -13.25 -6.91
C LEU A 27 -8.00 -13.98 -6.19
N HIS A 28 -8.78 -13.22 -5.43
CA HIS A 28 -10.09 -13.59 -4.92
C HIS A 28 -11.12 -13.23 -5.98
N ASP A 29 -11.44 -14.18 -6.86
CA ASP A 29 -12.29 -13.95 -8.02
C ASP A 29 -13.75 -14.26 -7.72
N THR A 30 -14.58 -13.25 -7.61
CA THR A 30 -16.03 -13.39 -7.39
C THR A 30 -16.83 -13.38 -8.69
N GLY A 31 -16.17 -13.25 -9.84
CA GLY A 31 -16.82 -13.01 -11.13
C GLY A 31 -17.26 -11.56 -11.35
N SER A 32 -17.04 -10.66 -10.39
CA SER A 32 -17.32 -9.23 -10.56
C SER A 32 -16.41 -8.61 -11.62
N PRO A 33 -16.90 -7.70 -12.47
CA PRO A 33 -16.06 -6.91 -13.36
C PRO A 33 -15.19 -5.91 -12.57
N ASP A 34 -15.61 -5.55 -11.37
CA ASP A 34 -14.88 -4.66 -10.48
C ASP A 34 -13.86 -5.42 -9.63
N ILE A 35 -12.64 -4.88 -9.55
CA ILE A 35 -11.56 -5.45 -8.75
C ILE A 35 -10.91 -4.37 -7.87
N VAL A 36 -10.51 -4.75 -6.67
CA VAL A 36 -9.74 -3.93 -5.75
C VAL A 36 -8.32 -4.48 -5.66
N VAL A 37 -7.30 -3.63 -5.88
CA VAL A 37 -5.90 -4.01 -5.76
C VAL A 37 -5.36 -3.61 -4.39
N LEU A 38 -4.68 -4.54 -3.71
CA LEU A 38 -4.20 -4.39 -2.34
C LEU A 38 -2.67 -4.40 -2.29
N CYS A 39 -2.09 -3.37 -1.67
CA CYS A 39 -0.67 -3.06 -1.63
C CYS A 39 -0.12 -3.19 -0.19
N HIS A 40 0.79 -4.12 0.04
CA HIS A 40 1.42 -4.34 1.34
C HIS A 40 2.44 -3.25 1.71
N GLY A 41 2.88 -3.24 2.98
CA GLY A 41 3.86 -2.29 3.50
C GLY A 41 5.32 -2.72 3.31
N PHE A 42 6.21 -1.96 3.97
CA PHE A 42 7.66 -2.17 3.95
C PHE A 42 8.05 -3.56 4.43
N ARG A 43 8.82 -4.32 3.62
CA ARG A 43 9.28 -5.68 3.91
C ARG A 43 8.15 -6.64 4.29
N SER A 44 6.98 -6.42 3.76
CA SER A 44 5.81 -7.25 3.95
C SER A 44 5.53 -8.07 2.69
N THR A 45 4.40 -8.75 2.64
CA THR A 45 3.97 -9.56 1.50
C THR A 45 2.46 -9.51 1.33
N LYS A 46 1.96 -10.07 0.23
CA LYS A 46 0.53 -10.31 -0.01
C LYS A 46 -0.16 -11.13 1.08
N GLU A 47 0.61 -11.88 1.89
CA GLU A 47 0.10 -12.70 3.01
C GLU A 47 -0.06 -11.90 4.32
N PHE A 48 0.25 -10.60 4.30
CA PHE A 48 0.06 -9.77 5.49
C PHE A 48 -1.42 -9.76 5.91
N LYS A 49 -1.67 -9.95 7.21
CA LYS A 49 -3.01 -10.20 7.74
C LYS A 49 -4.04 -9.14 7.34
N ILE A 50 -3.66 -7.87 7.24
CA ILE A 50 -4.54 -6.79 6.76
C ILE A 50 -4.98 -7.06 5.33
N MET A 51 -4.05 -7.42 4.44
CA MET A 51 -4.35 -7.70 3.03
C MET A 51 -5.29 -8.91 2.90
N VAL A 52 -5.03 -9.96 3.66
CA VAL A 52 -5.87 -11.17 3.70
C VAL A 52 -7.28 -10.86 4.18
N ASN A 53 -7.41 -10.16 5.32
CA ASN A 53 -8.71 -9.86 5.91
C ASN A 53 -9.56 -8.94 5.01
N ILE A 54 -8.95 -7.93 4.38
CA ILE A 54 -9.65 -7.05 3.43
C ILE A 54 -10.10 -7.84 2.20
N SER A 55 -9.25 -8.71 1.62
CA SER A 55 -9.65 -9.51 0.46
C SER A 55 -10.82 -10.45 0.76
N ILE A 56 -10.83 -11.10 1.93
CA ILE A 56 -11.93 -11.96 2.37
C ILE A 56 -13.22 -11.14 2.58
N ALA A 57 -13.10 -9.93 3.12
CA ALA A 57 -14.28 -9.08 3.33
C ALA A 57 -14.85 -8.55 2.01
N LEU A 58 -14.01 -8.15 1.05
CA LEU A 58 -14.45 -7.77 -0.29
C LEU A 58 -15.11 -8.93 -1.02
N GLU A 59 -14.54 -10.13 -0.93
CA GLU A 59 -15.11 -11.34 -1.49
C GLU A 59 -16.53 -11.61 -0.97
N LYS A 60 -16.77 -11.47 0.35
CA LYS A 60 -18.10 -11.62 0.96
C LYS A 60 -19.11 -10.61 0.43
N GLU A 61 -18.66 -9.46 -0.02
CA GLU A 61 -19.47 -8.41 -0.66
C GLU A 61 -19.61 -8.60 -2.18
N GLY A 62 -19.09 -9.69 -2.73
CA GLY A 62 -19.13 -9.97 -4.16
C GLY A 62 -18.19 -9.13 -4.99
N ILE A 63 -17.17 -8.51 -4.37
CA ILE A 63 -16.16 -7.67 -5.03
C ILE A 63 -14.87 -8.47 -5.16
N SER A 64 -14.32 -8.56 -6.37
CA SER A 64 -13.04 -9.24 -6.57
C SER A 64 -11.90 -8.45 -5.94
N ALA A 65 -10.89 -9.15 -5.40
CA ALA A 65 -9.72 -8.53 -4.80
C ALA A 65 -8.43 -9.20 -5.28
N PHE A 66 -7.40 -8.41 -5.50
CA PHE A 66 -6.07 -8.89 -5.84
C PHE A 66 -5.04 -8.31 -4.87
N ARG A 67 -4.36 -9.19 -4.16
CA ARG A 67 -3.23 -8.86 -3.28
C ARG A 67 -1.96 -9.45 -3.86
N PHE A 68 -0.91 -8.66 -4.00
CA PHE A 68 0.32 -9.07 -4.68
C PHE A 68 1.57 -8.65 -3.91
N ASP A 69 2.68 -9.28 -4.24
CA ASP A 69 4.00 -8.90 -3.74
C ASP A 69 4.64 -7.90 -4.70
N PHE A 70 5.08 -6.73 -4.18
CA PHE A 70 5.93 -5.81 -4.94
C PHE A 70 7.25 -6.48 -5.32
N SER A 71 7.90 -5.99 -6.37
CA SER A 71 9.23 -6.49 -6.80
C SER A 71 10.22 -6.50 -5.63
N GLY A 72 11.00 -7.59 -5.53
CA GLY A 72 11.94 -7.83 -4.44
C GLY A 72 11.31 -8.24 -3.09
N ASN A 73 9.99 -8.50 -3.05
CA ASN A 73 9.29 -8.97 -1.86
C ASN A 73 8.58 -10.30 -2.15
N GLY A 74 8.40 -11.12 -1.10
CA GLY A 74 7.64 -12.36 -1.15
C GLY A 74 8.09 -13.32 -2.26
N GLU A 75 7.18 -13.64 -3.17
CA GLU A 75 7.44 -14.53 -4.31
C GLU A 75 7.72 -13.78 -5.62
N SER A 76 7.66 -12.44 -5.62
CA SER A 76 7.96 -11.62 -6.80
C SER A 76 9.46 -11.55 -7.07
N GLU A 77 9.83 -11.47 -8.35
CA GLU A 77 11.21 -11.26 -8.77
C GLU A 77 11.70 -9.85 -8.45
N GLY A 78 12.97 -9.59 -8.71
CA GLY A 78 13.61 -8.30 -8.43
C GLY A 78 14.38 -8.28 -7.13
N THR A 79 14.87 -7.09 -6.77
CA THR A 79 15.65 -6.87 -5.54
C THR A 79 14.91 -5.90 -4.63
N PHE A 80 14.87 -6.22 -3.34
CA PHE A 80 14.30 -5.32 -2.33
C PHE A 80 15.16 -4.06 -2.18
N HIS A 81 14.50 -2.90 -2.14
CA HIS A 81 15.14 -1.61 -1.88
C HIS A 81 14.44 -0.86 -0.74
N PHE A 82 15.21 -0.13 0.06
CA PHE A 82 14.68 0.66 1.18
C PHE A 82 13.76 1.81 0.72
N GLY A 83 14.14 2.48 -0.37
CA GLY A 83 13.36 3.49 -1.07
C GLY A 83 12.62 2.91 -2.26
N HIS A 84 12.87 3.44 -3.46
CA HIS A 84 12.30 3.04 -4.75
C HIS A 84 10.77 3.08 -4.78
N TYR A 85 10.20 4.15 -4.19
CA TYR A 85 8.75 4.36 -4.16
C TYR A 85 8.15 4.37 -5.55
N MET A 86 8.80 5.05 -6.50
CA MET A 86 8.30 5.14 -7.87
C MET A 86 8.39 3.81 -8.63
N LYS A 87 9.35 2.94 -8.33
CA LYS A 87 9.39 1.59 -8.89
C LYS A 87 8.19 0.75 -8.41
N GLU A 88 7.83 0.84 -7.13
CA GLU A 88 6.65 0.14 -6.61
C GLU A 88 5.33 0.76 -7.16
N VAL A 89 5.30 2.06 -7.47
CA VAL A 89 4.20 2.69 -8.21
C VAL A 89 4.09 2.10 -9.63
N ASP A 90 5.20 1.86 -10.30
CA ASP A 90 5.23 1.26 -11.63
C ASP A 90 4.87 -0.24 -11.59
N ASP A 91 5.19 -0.96 -10.50
CA ASP A 91 4.69 -2.31 -10.25
C ASP A 91 3.16 -2.31 -10.14
N LEU A 92 2.60 -1.40 -9.34
CA LEU A 92 1.15 -1.24 -9.20
C LEU A 92 0.50 -0.88 -10.54
N HIS A 93 1.13 -0.02 -11.34
CA HIS A 93 0.63 0.30 -12.67
C HIS A 93 0.58 -0.93 -13.59
N SER A 94 1.62 -1.77 -13.55
CA SER A 94 1.64 -3.02 -14.31
C SER A 94 0.50 -3.97 -13.88
N VAL A 95 0.15 -3.99 -12.59
CA VAL A 95 -1.00 -4.75 -12.07
C VAL A 95 -2.33 -4.17 -12.58
N VAL A 96 -2.49 -2.85 -12.53
CA VAL A 96 -3.70 -2.16 -13.01
C VAL A 96 -3.90 -2.42 -14.51
N GLU A 97 -2.88 -2.22 -15.32
CA GLU A 97 -2.91 -2.50 -16.76
C GLU A 97 -3.22 -3.96 -17.10
N HIS A 98 -2.70 -4.90 -16.31
CA HIS A 98 -3.02 -6.33 -16.46
C HIS A 98 -4.53 -6.57 -16.35
N PHE A 99 -5.19 -6.04 -15.32
CA PHE A 99 -6.63 -6.23 -15.12
C PHE A 99 -7.48 -5.45 -16.12
N ILE A 100 -7.05 -4.26 -16.54
CA ILE A 100 -7.69 -3.53 -17.66
C ILE A 100 -7.63 -4.37 -18.94
N GLY A 101 -6.48 -4.99 -19.23
CA GLY A 101 -6.30 -5.92 -20.34
C GLY A 101 -7.23 -7.13 -20.28
N GLU A 102 -7.56 -7.61 -19.08
CA GLU A 102 -8.58 -8.65 -18.83
C GLU A 102 -10.02 -8.13 -18.86
N LYS A 103 -10.24 -6.87 -19.27
CA LYS A 103 -11.55 -6.17 -19.31
C LYS A 103 -12.21 -6.05 -17.94
N ARG A 104 -11.42 -5.96 -16.88
CA ARG A 104 -11.87 -5.63 -15.54
C ARG A 104 -11.68 -4.13 -15.26
N ARG A 105 -12.51 -3.58 -14.39
CA ARG A 105 -12.37 -2.21 -13.89
C ARG A 105 -11.67 -2.26 -12.52
N VAL A 106 -10.50 -1.64 -12.42
CA VAL A 106 -9.87 -1.41 -11.11
C VAL A 106 -10.66 -0.31 -10.41
N ALA A 107 -11.57 -0.72 -9.54
CA ALA A 107 -12.53 0.16 -8.87
C ALA A 107 -11.92 0.89 -7.67
N ALA A 108 -10.90 0.30 -7.06
CA ALA A 108 -10.15 0.93 -5.97
C ALA A 108 -8.76 0.32 -5.86
N ILE A 109 -7.84 1.11 -5.31
CA ILE A 109 -6.54 0.65 -4.82
C ILE A 109 -6.45 0.96 -3.32
N LEU A 110 -5.93 0.01 -2.54
CA LEU A 110 -5.74 0.16 -1.10
C LEU A 110 -4.34 -0.23 -0.71
N GLY A 111 -3.69 0.58 0.13
CA GLY A 111 -2.37 0.28 0.64
C GLY A 111 -2.22 0.51 2.13
N HIS A 112 -1.37 -0.30 2.77
CA HIS A 112 -1.01 -0.17 4.17
C HIS A 112 0.44 0.30 4.32
N SER A 113 0.70 1.25 5.22
CA SER A 113 2.04 1.75 5.55
C SER A 113 2.75 2.29 4.29
N LYS A 114 3.90 1.75 3.88
CA LYS A 114 4.55 2.10 2.59
C LYS A 114 3.59 1.92 1.42
N GLY A 115 2.77 0.85 1.41
CA GLY A 115 1.73 0.64 0.40
C GLY A 115 0.71 1.78 0.36
N GLY A 116 0.39 2.40 1.51
CA GLY A 116 -0.43 3.61 1.59
C GLY A 116 0.19 4.80 0.85
N ASN A 117 1.51 4.98 0.97
CA ASN A 117 2.23 5.96 0.16
C ASN A 117 2.16 5.65 -1.34
N ILE A 118 2.35 4.37 -1.71
CA ILE A 118 2.36 3.93 -3.11
C ILE A 118 1.01 4.22 -3.78
N VAL A 119 -0.13 3.94 -3.14
CA VAL A 119 -1.45 4.20 -3.74
C VAL A 119 -1.73 5.70 -3.90
N LEU A 120 -1.25 6.55 -2.98
CA LEU A 120 -1.36 8.00 -3.12
C LEU A 120 -0.47 8.54 -4.26
N LEU A 121 0.80 8.08 -4.33
CA LEU A 121 1.72 8.42 -5.42
C LEU A 121 1.18 7.93 -6.77
N TYR A 122 0.58 6.75 -6.81
CA TYR A 122 -0.08 6.21 -8.00
C TYR A 122 -1.20 7.14 -8.50
N ALA A 123 -2.12 7.48 -7.61
CA ALA A 123 -3.26 8.34 -7.94
C ALA A 123 -2.81 9.72 -8.46
N SER A 124 -1.73 10.28 -7.88
CA SER A 124 -1.18 11.55 -8.32
C SER A 124 -0.47 11.50 -9.68
N LYS A 125 -0.02 10.31 -10.11
CA LYS A 125 0.73 10.12 -11.36
C LYS A 125 -0.15 9.70 -12.53
N TYR A 126 -1.08 8.79 -12.31
CA TYR A 126 -1.82 8.11 -13.39
C TYR A 126 -3.26 8.59 -13.56
N HIS A 127 -3.92 9.09 -12.52
CA HIS A 127 -5.28 9.66 -12.57
C HIS A 127 -6.35 8.74 -13.17
N ASP A 128 -6.19 7.42 -13.05
CA ASP A 128 -7.00 6.39 -13.73
C ASP A 128 -7.79 5.49 -12.77
N VAL A 129 -7.71 5.75 -11.45
CA VAL A 129 -8.46 5.01 -10.43
C VAL A 129 -9.43 5.93 -9.68
N PRO A 130 -10.72 5.51 -9.51
CA PRO A 130 -11.73 6.38 -8.93
C PRO A 130 -11.69 6.42 -7.39
N THR A 131 -11.07 5.44 -6.73
CA THR A 131 -11.08 5.32 -5.27
C THR A 131 -9.73 4.84 -4.74
N VAL A 132 -9.22 5.53 -3.72
CA VAL A 132 -7.96 5.22 -3.05
C VAL A 132 -8.17 5.10 -1.55
N VAL A 133 -7.60 4.07 -0.93
CA VAL A 133 -7.59 3.91 0.53
C VAL A 133 -6.15 3.85 1.02
N ASN A 134 -5.76 4.83 1.80
CA ASN A 134 -4.48 4.94 2.48
C ASN A 134 -4.65 4.52 3.95
N ALA A 135 -4.11 3.37 4.35
CA ALA A 135 -4.07 2.93 5.74
C ALA A 135 -2.68 3.17 6.31
N SER A 136 -2.55 4.10 7.26
CA SER A 136 -1.30 4.41 7.98
C SER A 136 -0.11 4.76 7.09
N GLY A 137 -0.33 5.48 5.98
CA GLY A 137 0.74 6.01 5.13
C GLY A 137 1.49 7.16 5.80
N ARG A 138 2.74 7.40 5.39
CA ARG A 138 3.63 8.42 5.94
C ARG A 138 3.59 9.70 5.11
N TYR A 139 3.36 10.84 5.76
CA TYR A 139 3.44 12.15 5.09
C TYR A 139 4.87 12.71 5.04
N LEU A 140 5.57 12.74 6.17
CA LEU A 140 6.94 13.25 6.28
C LEU A 140 7.95 12.13 6.07
N MET A 141 8.44 11.95 4.83
CA MET A 141 9.27 10.82 4.42
C MET A 141 10.61 10.73 5.15
N GLY A 142 11.16 11.84 5.62
CA GLY A 142 12.38 11.89 6.43
C GLY A 142 12.22 11.43 7.88
N ARG A 143 10.97 11.38 8.41
CA ARG A 143 10.71 10.97 9.80
C ARG A 143 10.91 9.48 10.01
N GLY A 144 11.38 9.07 11.19
CA GLY A 144 11.53 7.66 11.58
C GLY A 144 12.75 6.96 10.99
N ILE A 145 13.61 7.67 10.26
CA ILE A 145 14.83 7.10 9.67
C ILE A 145 15.91 6.97 10.73
N ALA A 146 16.16 8.05 11.48
CA ALA A 146 17.21 8.08 12.50
C ALA A 146 16.94 7.09 13.65
N GLU A 147 15.68 6.92 14.04
CA GLU A 147 15.24 5.95 15.05
C GLU A 147 15.53 4.51 14.63
N ARG A 148 15.52 4.24 13.34
CA ARG A 148 15.78 2.91 12.78
C ARG A 148 17.23 2.66 12.42
N LEU A 149 17.94 3.67 11.89
CA LEU A 149 19.27 3.52 11.30
C LEU A 149 20.39 4.16 12.13
N GLY A 150 20.04 4.95 13.16
CA GLY A 150 20.96 5.76 13.95
C GLY A 150 21.07 7.21 13.41
N ASN A 151 21.43 8.16 14.28
CA ASN A 151 21.50 9.59 13.91
C ASN A 151 22.57 9.89 12.86
N ASP A 152 23.58 9.03 12.76
CA ASP A 152 24.72 9.13 11.85
C ASP A 152 24.52 8.43 10.49
N PHE A 153 23.30 7.98 10.20
CA PHE A 153 23.01 7.14 9.02
C PHE A 153 23.46 7.77 7.70
N LEU A 154 23.28 9.09 7.52
CA LEU A 154 23.69 9.78 6.29
C LEU A 154 25.21 9.83 6.13
N GLU A 155 25.95 10.07 7.20
CA GLU A 155 27.42 10.10 7.18
C GLU A 155 27.96 8.72 6.85
N ARG A 156 27.39 7.67 7.45
CA ARG A 156 27.79 6.27 7.19
C ARG A 156 27.50 5.87 5.75
N ILE A 157 26.30 6.17 5.24
CA ILE A 157 25.94 5.88 3.85
C ILE A 157 26.84 6.64 2.88
N LYS A 158 27.13 7.92 3.10
CA LYS A 158 28.05 8.70 2.25
C LYS A 158 29.47 8.14 2.26
N LYS A 159 29.93 7.69 3.42
CA LYS A 159 31.28 7.13 3.57
C LYS A 159 31.45 5.77 2.89
N ASP A 160 30.49 4.87 3.10
CA ASP A 160 30.59 3.45 2.74
C ASP A 160 29.76 3.12 1.49
N GLY A 161 28.95 4.05 0.96
CA GLY A 161 28.01 3.86 -0.15
C GLY A 161 26.72 3.14 0.24
N PHE A 162 26.67 2.52 1.42
CA PHE A 162 25.51 1.78 1.93
C PHE A 162 25.55 1.62 3.45
N LEU A 163 24.43 1.14 3.99
CA LEU A 163 24.29 0.74 5.39
C LEU A 163 23.54 -0.59 5.46
N ASP A 164 24.15 -1.60 6.07
CA ASP A 164 23.50 -2.90 6.32
C ASP A 164 22.74 -2.88 7.65
N VAL A 165 21.46 -3.12 7.58
CA VAL A 165 20.60 -3.29 8.76
C VAL A 165 20.60 -4.73 9.17
N LYS A 166 21.05 -5.00 10.43
CA LYS A 166 21.23 -6.34 10.97
C LYS A 166 20.19 -6.64 12.04
N ASN A 167 19.83 -7.92 12.17
CA ASN A 167 19.03 -8.42 13.28
C ASN A 167 19.90 -8.57 14.55
N LYS A 168 19.27 -9.00 15.66
CA LYS A 168 19.95 -9.23 16.95
C LYS A 168 21.05 -10.31 16.87
N ALA A 169 20.99 -11.22 15.89
CA ALA A 169 22.01 -12.25 15.66
C ALA A 169 23.17 -11.74 14.78
N GLY A 170 23.12 -10.48 14.31
CA GLY A 170 24.16 -9.89 13.45
C GLY A 170 23.96 -10.18 11.95
N GLU A 171 22.90 -10.88 11.56
CA GLU A 171 22.62 -11.21 10.16
C GLU A 171 22.01 -10.01 9.43
N VAL A 172 22.49 -9.75 8.21
CA VAL A 172 21.98 -8.67 7.38
C VAL A 172 20.53 -8.95 6.96
N GLN A 173 19.63 -8.08 7.36
CA GLN A 173 18.21 -8.15 7.00
C GLN A 173 17.93 -7.46 5.67
N TYR A 174 18.55 -6.32 5.44
CA TYR A 174 18.49 -5.58 4.19
C TYR A 174 19.59 -4.51 4.16
N ARG A 175 19.87 -4.05 2.94
CA ARG A 175 20.83 -2.97 2.67
C ARG A 175 20.10 -1.69 2.30
N VAL A 176 20.59 -0.58 2.81
CA VAL A 176 20.17 0.77 2.45
C VAL A 176 21.29 1.41 1.65
N THR A 177 21.12 1.57 0.36
CA THR A 177 22.09 2.28 -0.51
C THR A 177 21.83 3.78 -0.45
N GLU A 178 22.82 4.59 -0.83
CA GLU A 178 22.65 6.05 -0.94
C GLU A 178 21.52 6.39 -1.91
N GLU A 179 21.45 5.74 -3.07
CA GLU A 179 20.41 5.89 -4.06
C GLU A 179 19.02 5.66 -3.44
N SER A 180 18.81 4.51 -2.78
CA SER A 180 17.50 4.17 -2.19
C SER A 180 17.11 5.08 -1.02
N MET A 181 18.09 5.60 -0.28
CA MET A 181 17.85 6.61 0.76
C MET A 181 17.43 7.94 0.15
N MET A 182 18.15 8.40 -0.87
CA MET A 182 17.83 9.66 -1.53
C MET A 182 16.49 9.61 -2.26
N ASP A 183 16.13 8.47 -2.87
CA ASP A 183 14.81 8.28 -3.46
C ASP A 183 13.70 8.50 -2.41
N ARG A 184 13.83 7.89 -1.23
CA ARG A 184 12.89 8.10 -0.13
C ARG A 184 12.84 9.56 0.32
N LEU A 185 14.00 10.20 0.53
CA LEU A 185 14.07 11.58 1.02
C LEU A 185 13.55 12.60 0.01
N ASN A 186 13.69 12.32 -1.28
CA ASN A 186 13.21 13.15 -2.38
C ASN A 186 11.73 12.90 -2.73
N THR A 187 11.11 11.88 -2.16
CA THR A 187 9.67 11.62 -2.36
C THR A 187 8.86 12.67 -1.60
N ASP A 188 8.24 13.58 -2.34
CA ASP A 188 7.44 14.70 -1.81
C ASP A 188 5.95 14.32 -1.80
N MET A 189 5.48 13.86 -0.63
CA MET A 189 4.06 13.48 -0.47
C MET A 189 3.12 14.69 -0.50
N HIS A 190 3.57 15.89 -0.09
CA HIS A 190 2.77 17.10 -0.19
C HIS A 190 2.45 17.44 -1.65
N LYS A 191 3.50 17.50 -2.48
CA LYS A 191 3.36 17.76 -3.91
C LYS A 191 2.50 16.69 -4.59
N ALA A 192 2.76 15.40 -4.32
CA ALA A 192 1.99 14.31 -4.90
C ALA A 192 0.51 14.40 -4.52
N CYS A 193 0.18 14.53 -3.23
CA CYS A 193 -1.19 14.56 -2.76
C CYS A 193 -1.99 15.77 -3.28
N SER A 194 -1.34 16.93 -3.48
CA SER A 194 -1.98 18.11 -4.09
C SER A 194 -2.32 17.93 -5.58
N GLN A 195 -1.76 16.91 -6.24
CA GLN A 195 -1.98 16.62 -7.66
C GLN A 195 -3.03 15.52 -7.90
N ILE A 196 -3.57 14.91 -6.83
CA ILE A 196 -4.65 13.92 -6.97
C ILE A 196 -5.91 14.61 -7.49
N ASP A 197 -6.57 14.00 -8.48
CA ASP A 197 -7.77 14.55 -9.09
C ASP A 197 -8.92 14.73 -8.09
N ASN A 198 -9.70 15.80 -8.24
CA ASN A 198 -10.89 16.06 -7.44
C ASN A 198 -11.97 14.97 -7.56
N GLU A 199 -12.00 14.26 -8.68
CA GLU A 199 -12.93 13.14 -8.91
C GLU A 199 -12.46 11.85 -8.21
N CYS A 200 -11.18 11.73 -7.86
CA CYS A 200 -10.67 10.59 -7.12
C CYS A 200 -11.06 10.69 -5.64
N ARG A 201 -11.83 9.72 -5.17
CA ARG A 201 -12.22 9.63 -3.76
C ARG A 201 -11.11 9.01 -2.94
N VAL A 202 -10.61 9.73 -1.95
CA VAL A 202 -9.51 9.25 -1.10
C VAL A 202 -9.97 9.11 0.34
N LEU A 203 -9.68 7.96 0.95
CA LEU A 203 -9.84 7.73 2.38
C LEU A 203 -8.48 7.52 3.02
N THR A 204 -8.18 8.26 4.08
CA THR A 204 -7.10 7.91 5.01
C THR A 204 -7.68 7.30 6.27
N ILE A 205 -7.19 6.11 6.65
CA ILE A 205 -7.48 5.44 7.93
C ILE A 205 -6.19 5.42 8.73
N HIS A 206 -6.21 5.86 10.00
CA HIS A 206 -5.01 5.90 10.83
C HIS A 206 -5.30 5.58 12.30
N GLY A 207 -4.45 4.75 12.91
CA GLY A 207 -4.57 4.43 14.33
C GLY A 207 -4.03 5.55 15.21
N THR A 208 -4.77 5.94 16.26
CA THR A 208 -4.31 7.02 17.17
C THR A 208 -3.15 6.60 18.08
N SER A 209 -2.88 5.30 18.20
CA SER A 209 -1.73 4.74 18.93
C SER A 209 -0.69 4.11 18.00
N ASP A 210 -0.60 4.61 16.75
CA ASP A 210 0.40 4.15 15.77
C ASP A 210 1.81 4.55 16.24
N GLU A 211 2.60 3.56 16.60
CA GLU A 211 3.95 3.71 17.15
C GLU A 211 5.04 3.85 16.07
N ILE A 212 4.68 3.64 14.79
CA ILE A 212 5.61 3.69 13.65
C ILE A 212 5.43 4.99 12.85
N ILE A 213 4.19 5.36 12.59
CA ILE A 213 3.82 6.57 11.83
C ILE A 213 2.83 7.37 12.66
N PRO A 214 3.22 8.55 13.17
CA PRO A 214 2.34 9.37 14.00
C PRO A 214 1.04 9.72 13.28
N VAL A 215 -0.09 9.73 14.00
CA VAL A 215 -1.42 10.06 13.47
C VAL A 215 -1.47 11.47 12.86
N GLU A 216 -0.57 12.36 13.25
CA GLU A 216 -0.41 13.71 12.69
C GLU A 216 -0.13 13.67 11.17
N ASP A 217 0.54 12.62 10.68
CA ASP A 217 0.75 12.44 9.24
C ASP A 217 -0.59 12.31 8.49
N ALA A 218 -1.60 11.69 9.10
CA ALA A 218 -2.94 11.59 8.53
C ALA A 218 -3.67 12.95 8.47
N PHE A 219 -3.47 13.80 9.47
CA PHE A 219 -4.02 15.17 9.46
C PHE A 219 -3.38 16.05 8.38
N GLU A 220 -2.11 15.80 8.03
CA GLU A 220 -1.47 16.52 6.92
C GLU A 220 -2.05 16.09 5.57
N PHE A 221 -2.35 14.80 5.36
CA PHE A 221 -3.06 14.35 4.17
C PHE A 221 -4.44 14.98 4.04
N ASP A 222 -5.18 15.10 5.16
CA ASP A 222 -6.53 15.68 5.19
C ASP A 222 -6.56 17.16 4.75
N LYS A 223 -5.49 17.89 5.00
CA LYS A 223 -5.39 19.31 4.59
C LYS A 223 -5.13 19.50 3.10
N ILE A 224 -4.58 18.50 2.41
CA ILE A 224 -3.99 18.67 1.06
C ILE A 224 -4.79 17.96 -0.01
N ILE A 225 -5.32 16.76 0.27
CA ILE A 225 -6.02 15.95 -0.73
C ILE A 225 -7.42 16.54 -0.97
N PRO A 226 -7.78 16.88 -2.23
CA PRO A 226 -9.01 17.63 -2.50
C PRO A 226 -10.32 16.91 -2.13
N ASN A 227 -10.46 15.63 -2.51
CA ASN A 227 -11.66 14.81 -2.24
C ASN A 227 -11.31 13.74 -1.22
N HIS A 228 -11.15 14.18 0.03
CA HIS A 228 -10.59 13.37 1.10
C HIS A 228 -11.57 13.14 2.24
N LYS A 229 -11.51 11.95 2.82
CA LYS A 229 -12.14 11.58 4.08
C LYS A 229 -11.09 11.03 5.03
N LEU A 230 -11.00 11.56 6.22
CA LEU A 230 -10.14 11.05 7.29
C LEU A 230 -10.96 10.23 8.28
N HIS A 231 -10.45 9.06 8.66
CA HIS A 231 -10.99 8.23 9.72
C HIS A 231 -9.88 7.79 10.68
N THR A 232 -9.89 8.30 11.89
CA THR A 232 -8.98 7.84 12.95
C THR A 232 -9.59 6.67 13.72
N VAL A 233 -8.80 5.64 14.00
CA VAL A 233 -9.21 4.48 14.80
C VAL A 233 -8.58 4.60 16.18
N GLU A 234 -9.40 4.88 17.19
CA GLU A 234 -8.95 5.14 18.54
C GLU A 234 -8.23 3.92 19.14
N GLY A 235 -7.03 4.13 19.69
CA GLY A 235 -6.21 3.09 20.32
C GLY A 235 -5.59 2.08 19.36
N ALA A 236 -5.79 2.21 18.03
CA ALA A 236 -5.21 1.29 17.08
C ALA A 236 -3.71 1.54 16.90
N SER A 237 -2.94 0.44 16.92
CA SER A 237 -1.51 0.41 16.56
C SER A 237 -1.30 0.46 15.05
N HIS A 238 -0.04 0.54 14.59
CA HIS A 238 0.32 0.55 13.17
C HIS A 238 -0.28 -0.61 12.37
N ASP A 239 -0.24 -1.81 12.93
CA ASP A 239 -0.74 -3.03 12.29
C ASP A 239 -2.20 -3.36 12.65
N TYR A 240 -2.90 -2.47 13.36
CA TYR A 240 -4.29 -2.63 13.79
C TYR A 240 -4.56 -3.97 14.51
N GLN A 241 -3.63 -4.48 15.30
CA GLN A 241 -3.70 -5.85 15.86
C GLN A 241 -5.05 -6.16 16.53
N SER A 242 -5.55 -5.27 17.37
CA SER A 242 -6.84 -5.41 18.06
C SER A 242 -8.00 -4.70 17.35
N HIS A 243 -7.76 -4.05 16.21
CA HIS A 243 -8.73 -3.20 15.50
C HIS A 243 -8.88 -3.59 14.02
N GLN A 244 -8.49 -4.83 13.66
CA GLN A 244 -8.54 -5.30 12.27
C GLN A 244 -9.97 -5.27 11.71
N ASP A 245 -10.97 -5.70 12.47
CA ASP A 245 -12.37 -5.72 12.02
C ASP A 245 -12.88 -4.29 11.75
N GLN A 246 -12.45 -3.31 12.57
CA GLN A 246 -12.80 -1.92 12.39
C GLN A 246 -12.16 -1.34 11.13
N LEU A 247 -10.85 -1.56 10.93
CA LEU A 247 -10.15 -1.16 9.70
C LEU A 247 -10.84 -1.73 8.45
N VAL A 248 -11.11 -3.04 8.47
CA VAL A 248 -11.74 -3.75 7.35
C VAL A 248 -13.13 -3.18 7.05
N SER A 249 -13.96 -3.00 8.09
CA SER A 249 -15.31 -2.45 7.94
C SER A 249 -15.30 -1.06 7.32
N ILE A 250 -14.42 -0.16 7.79
CA ILE A 250 -14.30 1.22 7.29
C ILE A 250 -13.85 1.21 5.82
N ALA A 251 -12.79 0.46 5.51
CA ALA A 251 -12.24 0.40 4.16
C ALA A 251 -13.24 -0.17 3.14
N VAL A 252 -13.87 -1.31 3.47
CA VAL A 252 -14.83 -1.97 2.57
C VAL A 252 -16.08 -1.13 2.38
N SER A 253 -16.61 -0.48 3.44
CA SER A 253 -17.76 0.43 3.32
C SER A 253 -17.46 1.59 2.37
N PHE A 254 -16.30 2.23 2.51
CA PHE A 254 -15.91 3.35 1.65
C PHE A 254 -15.76 2.93 0.17
N ILE A 255 -15.16 1.75 -0.07
CA ILE A 255 -15.03 1.20 -1.43
C ILE A 255 -16.41 0.92 -2.03
N LYS A 256 -17.32 0.30 -1.27
CA LYS A 256 -18.71 0.02 -1.72
C LYS A 256 -19.47 1.28 -2.08
N GLU A 257 -19.36 2.33 -1.25
CA GLU A 257 -19.98 3.63 -1.54
C GLU A 257 -19.56 4.15 -2.92
N GLY A 258 -18.25 4.01 -3.27
CA GLY A 258 -17.73 4.45 -4.57
C GLY A 258 -18.22 3.63 -5.76
N LEU A 259 -18.57 2.35 -5.57
CA LEU A 259 -19.14 1.51 -6.62
C LEU A 259 -20.58 1.91 -7.00
N HIS A 260 -21.32 2.53 -6.09
CA HIS A 260 -22.72 2.92 -6.27
C HIS A 260 -22.91 4.38 -6.72
N GLN A 261 -21.86 5.19 -6.73
CA GLN A 261 -21.87 6.58 -7.19
C GLN A 261 -21.56 6.67 -8.70
N LYS A 262 -22.40 6.03 -9.53
CA LYS A 262 -22.35 6.15 -11.01
C LYS A 262 -23.27 7.23 -11.51
#